data_4c72fb1d46b1e2f6e9b4b612c138a6b8
#
_entry.id   4c72fb1d46b1e2f6e9b4b612c138a6b8
#
_cell.length_a   1.000
_cell.length_b   1.000
_cell.length_c   1.000
_cell.angle_alpha   90.00
_cell.angle_beta   90.00
_cell.angle_gamma   90.00
#
_symmetry.space_group_name_H-M   'P 1'
#
loop_
_entity.id
_entity.type
_entity.pdbx_description
1 polymer ?
#
loop_
_entity_poly.entity_id
_entity_poly.type
_entity_poly.pdbx_seq_one_letter_code
_entity_poly.pdbx_strand_id
1 'polypeptide(L)'
;MLDVNPAEFATLLERGWRRFGPAYFRHACAACQACLSARVPAASFVPSRSQRRARRAASRLERTIDRPIADDERVALYQRWHAQRESKRGWAESALDVERYGFDFAFDHPSAREVAFRDPADIGPQSAGQPP
;
A
#
# COMPACT_ATOMS: atom_id res chain seq x y z
N MET A 1 9.76 -17.05 -11.60
CA MET A 1 9.45 -15.72 -11.01
C MET A 1 10.68 -14.86 -11.26
N LEU A 2 10.51 -13.61 -11.73
CA LEU A 2 11.65 -12.72 -11.92
C LEU A 2 12.08 -12.19 -10.54
N ASP A 3 13.31 -12.49 -10.16
CA ASP A 3 13.93 -11.89 -8.98
C ASP A 3 14.50 -10.53 -9.42
N VAL A 4 13.80 -9.46 -9.04
CA VAL A 4 14.13 -8.09 -9.44
C VAL A 4 14.75 -7.39 -8.24
N ASN A 5 16.00 -7.03 -8.33
CA ASN A 5 16.69 -6.30 -7.27
C ASN A 5 16.21 -4.83 -7.18
N PRO A 6 16.53 -4.09 -6.10
CA PRO A 6 16.07 -2.71 -5.92
C PRO A 6 16.43 -1.73 -7.03
N ALA A 7 17.61 -1.87 -7.65
CA ALA A 7 18.06 -0.98 -8.73
C ALA A 7 17.31 -1.26 -10.04
N GLU A 8 17.09 -2.53 -10.35
CA GLU A 8 16.24 -2.95 -11.48
C GLU A 8 14.80 -2.49 -11.28
N PHE A 9 14.27 -2.63 -10.06
CA PHE A 9 12.92 -2.16 -9.74
C PHE A 9 12.79 -0.65 -9.92
N ALA A 10 13.76 0.14 -9.47
CA ALA A 10 13.77 1.58 -9.71
C ALA A 10 13.72 1.90 -11.22
N THR A 11 14.52 1.20 -12.01
CA THR A 11 14.52 1.34 -13.47
C THR A 11 13.18 0.97 -14.11
N LEU A 12 12.55 -0.10 -13.63
CA LEU A 12 11.21 -0.50 -14.09
C LEU A 12 10.16 0.58 -13.77
N LEU A 13 10.18 1.13 -12.55
CA LEU A 13 9.28 2.22 -12.16
C LEU A 13 9.46 3.46 -13.03
N GLU A 14 10.70 3.83 -13.37
CA GLU A 14 11.00 4.95 -14.28
C GLU A 14 10.42 4.75 -15.68
N ARG A 15 10.34 3.50 -16.12
CA ARG A 15 9.75 3.10 -17.41
C ARG A 15 8.23 2.86 -17.36
N GLY A 16 7.57 3.25 -16.26
CA GLY A 16 6.12 3.14 -16.09
C GLY A 16 5.61 1.74 -15.72
N TRP A 17 6.49 0.82 -15.36
CA TRP A 17 6.09 -0.47 -14.81
C TRP A 17 5.56 -0.30 -13.39
N ARG A 18 4.70 -1.20 -12.99
CA ARG A 18 4.11 -1.30 -11.65
C ARG A 18 4.29 -2.71 -11.12
N ARG A 19 4.20 -2.86 -9.80
CA ARG A 19 4.23 -4.15 -9.13
C ARG A 19 2.94 -4.34 -8.34
N PHE A 20 2.39 -5.55 -8.42
CA PHE A 20 1.30 -6.00 -7.54
C PHE A 20 1.57 -7.46 -7.18
N GLY A 21 1.74 -7.75 -5.90
CA GLY A 21 2.25 -9.04 -5.48
C GLY A 21 3.58 -9.38 -6.18
N PRO A 22 3.72 -10.58 -6.74
CA PRO A 22 4.90 -10.99 -7.51
C PRO A 22 4.90 -10.47 -8.95
N ALA A 23 3.80 -9.88 -9.44
CA ALA A 23 3.63 -9.51 -10.83
C ALA A 23 4.16 -8.10 -11.13
N TYR A 24 4.95 -7.97 -12.18
CA TYR A 24 5.34 -6.69 -12.78
C TYR A 24 4.56 -6.48 -14.07
N PHE A 25 3.96 -5.33 -14.21
CA PHE A 25 3.11 -5.04 -15.38
C PHE A 25 3.16 -3.56 -15.78
N ARG A 26 2.79 -3.31 -17.03
CA ARG A 26 2.46 -1.99 -17.56
C ARG A 26 1.36 -2.13 -18.59
N HIS A 27 0.62 -1.06 -18.85
CA HIS A 27 -0.35 -1.05 -19.94
C HIS A 27 0.37 -1.14 -21.29
N ALA A 28 -0.06 -2.06 -22.14
CA ALA A 28 0.50 -2.32 -23.46
C ALA A 28 -0.60 -2.72 -24.46
N CYS A 29 -1.67 -1.93 -24.54
CA CYS A 29 -2.77 -2.18 -25.48
C CYS A 29 -2.31 -1.92 -26.92
N ALA A 30 -2.56 -2.85 -27.85
CA ALA A 30 -2.06 -2.80 -29.22
C ALA A 30 -2.51 -1.55 -30.00
N ALA A 31 -3.68 -0.99 -29.72
CA ALA A 31 -4.27 0.14 -30.45
C ALA A 31 -4.56 1.36 -29.55
N CYS A 32 -4.04 1.40 -28.30
CA CYS A 32 -4.37 2.46 -27.38
C CYS A 32 -3.15 2.85 -26.51
N GLN A 33 -2.84 4.14 -26.43
CA GLN A 33 -1.78 4.70 -25.58
C GLN A 33 -2.33 5.71 -24.55
N ALA A 34 -3.61 5.61 -24.21
CA ALA A 34 -4.28 6.58 -23.32
C ALA A 34 -3.87 6.43 -21.83
N CYS A 35 -3.31 5.27 -21.42
CA CYS A 35 -2.89 5.05 -20.06
C CYS A 35 -1.50 5.66 -19.81
N LEU A 36 -1.47 6.82 -19.16
CA LEU A 36 -0.24 7.50 -18.77
C LEU A 36 0.10 7.20 -17.33
N SER A 37 1.33 6.78 -17.05
CA SER A 37 1.84 6.66 -15.70
C SER A 37 2.28 8.03 -15.18
N ALA A 38 1.64 8.52 -14.10
CA ALA A 38 2.05 9.73 -13.42
C ALA A 38 3.11 9.42 -12.35
N ARG A 39 4.11 10.30 -12.24
CA ARG A 39 5.15 10.24 -11.21
C ARG A 39 5.29 11.60 -10.54
N VAL A 40 5.37 11.60 -9.22
CA VAL A 40 5.67 12.81 -8.44
C VAL A 40 7.11 12.70 -7.92
N PRO A 41 8.04 13.57 -8.34
CA PRO A 41 9.39 13.59 -7.80
C PRO A 41 9.36 14.03 -6.33
N ALA A 42 9.73 13.15 -5.42
CA ALA A 42 9.66 13.41 -3.97
C ALA A 42 10.55 14.59 -3.54
N ALA A 43 11.72 14.75 -4.16
CA ALA A 43 12.68 15.81 -3.82
C ALA A 43 12.15 17.24 -4.14
N SER A 44 11.28 17.39 -5.14
CA SER A 44 10.69 18.67 -5.54
C SER A 44 9.22 18.80 -5.15
N PHE A 45 8.69 17.85 -4.37
CA PHE A 45 7.28 17.86 -3.98
C PHE A 45 6.95 19.00 -3.02
N VAL A 46 6.09 19.91 -3.45
CA VAL A 46 5.54 20.97 -2.61
C VAL A 46 4.08 20.66 -2.28
N PRO A 47 3.75 20.41 -1.01
CA PRO A 47 2.38 20.06 -0.64
C PRO A 47 1.42 21.22 -0.84
N SER A 48 0.26 20.94 -1.44
CA SER A 48 -0.85 21.89 -1.57
C SER A 48 -1.43 22.29 -0.20
N ARG A 49 -2.30 23.30 -0.18
CA ARG A 49 -2.99 23.72 1.06
C ARG A 49 -3.82 22.58 1.68
N SER A 50 -4.52 21.80 0.86
CA SER A 50 -5.30 20.65 1.34
C SER A 50 -4.42 19.54 1.91
N GLN A 51 -3.30 19.24 1.27
CA GLN A 51 -2.33 18.25 1.78
C GLN A 51 -1.67 18.69 3.09
N ARG A 52 -1.33 19.97 3.23
CA ARG A 52 -0.83 20.50 4.51
C ARG A 52 -1.87 20.39 5.62
N ARG A 53 -3.16 20.65 5.31
CA ARG A 53 -4.27 20.48 6.27
C ARG A 53 -4.44 19.03 6.66
N ALA A 54 -4.43 18.08 5.69
CA ALA A 54 -4.50 16.65 5.96
C ALA A 54 -3.34 16.18 6.84
N ARG A 55 -2.10 16.63 6.56
CA ARG A 55 -0.93 16.33 7.39
C ARG A 55 -1.08 16.83 8.84
N ARG A 56 -1.63 18.03 9.03
CA ARG A 56 -1.91 18.56 10.38
C ARG A 56 -2.98 17.72 11.11
N ALA A 57 -4.05 17.34 10.40
CA ALA A 57 -5.09 16.49 11.00
C ALA A 57 -4.54 15.10 11.39
N ALA A 58 -3.60 14.56 10.60
CA ALA A 58 -2.96 13.27 10.87
C ALA A 58 -1.78 13.36 11.86
N SER A 59 -1.41 14.55 12.36
CA SER A 59 -0.25 14.70 13.26
C SER A 59 -0.41 14.04 14.63
N ARG A 60 -1.65 13.74 15.02
CA ARG A 60 -1.98 12.99 16.25
C ARG A 60 -1.76 11.48 16.11
N LEU A 61 -1.68 10.98 14.88
CA LEU A 61 -1.54 9.55 14.60
C LEU A 61 -0.09 9.12 14.78
N GLU A 62 0.10 7.99 15.39
CA GLU A 62 1.39 7.29 15.39
C GLU A 62 1.65 6.73 13.98
N ARG A 63 2.86 6.93 13.48
CA ARG A 63 3.27 6.44 12.17
C ARG A 63 4.43 5.47 12.31
N THR A 64 4.26 4.26 11.80
CA THR A 64 5.33 3.27 11.66
C THR A 64 5.66 3.03 10.18
N ILE A 65 6.90 2.63 9.91
CA ILE A 65 7.36 2.25 8.57
C ILE A 65 8.15 0.96 8.72
N ASP A 66 7.57 -0.14 8.23
CA ASP A 66 8.12 -1.48 8.39
C ASP A 66 8.03 -2.29 7.08
N ARG A 67 8.50 -3.53 7.11
CA ARG A 67 8.20 -4.49 6.03
C ARG A 67 6.70 -4.81 6.07
N PRO A 68 6.05 -4.95 4.90
CA PRO A 68 4.66 -5.38 4.86
C PRO A 68 4.54 -6.80 5.42
N ILE A 69 3.51 -7.02 6.22
CA ILE A 69 3.15 -8.33 6.75
C ILE A 69 1.68 -8.62 6.45
N ALA A 70 1.30 -9.89 6.51
CA ALA A 70 -0.09 -10.33 6.41
C ALA A 70 -0.54 -10.89 7.76
N ASP A 71 -1.61 -10.33 8.29
CA ASP A 71 -2.24 -10.76 9.54
C ASP A 71 -3.74 -10.44 9.54
N ASP A 72 -4.45 -10.92 10.55
CA ASP A 72 -5.89 -10.75 10.68
C ASP A 72 -6.29 -9.27 10.85
N GLU A 73 -5.45 -8.44 11.46
CA GLU A 73 -5.72 -7.00 11.64
C GLU A 73 -5.79 -6.30 10.28
N ARG A 74 -4.82 -6.58 9.40
CA ARG A 74 -4.75 -5.98 8.06
C ARG A 74 -5.87 -6.48 7.16
N VAL A 75 -6.17 -7.77 7.24
CA VAL A 75 -7.30 -8.36 6.51
C VAL A 75 -8.61 -7.73 6.96
N ALA A 76 -8.85 -7.60 8.27
CA ALA A 76 -10.06 -6.95 8.80
C ALA A 76 -10.16 -5.47 8.38
N LEU A 77 -9.04 -4.74 8.35
CA LEU A 77 -9.00 -3.36 7.87
C LEU A 77 -9.35 -3.27 6.37
N TYR A 78 -8.76 -4.14 5.56
CA TYR A 78 -9.06 -4.24 4.14
C TYR A 78 -10.53 -4.55 3.88
N GLN A 79 -11.08 -5.56 4.56
CA GLN A 79 -12.49 -5.97 4.41
C GLN A 79 -13.45 -4.84 4.77
N ARG A 80 -13.22 -4.13 5.89
CA ARG A 80 -14.04 -2.95 6.26
C ARG A 80 -14.00 -1.84 5.21
N TRP A 81 -12.80 -1.56 4.69
CA TRP A 81 -12.63 -0.57 3.63
C TRP A 81 -13.30 -1.01 2.33
N HIS A 82 -13.14 -2.28 1.95
CA HIS A 82 -13.67 -2.84 0.70
C HIS A 82 -15.20 -2.87 0.72
N ALA A 83 -15.82 -3.31 1.82
CA ALA A 83 -17.27 -3.34 1.98
C ALA A 83 -17.92 -1.94 1.77
N GLN A 84 -17.23 -0.87 2.18
CA GLN A 84 -17.71 0.48 1.87
C GLN A 84 -17.66 0.82 0.38
N ARG A 85 -16.76 0.22 -0.38
CA ARG A 85 -16.63 0.42 -1.83
C ARG A 85 -17.65 -0.43 -2.59
N GLU A 86 -17.88 -1.64 -2.14
CA GLU A 86 -18.96 -2.50 -2.66
C GLU A 86 -20.29 -1.78 -2.58
N SER A 87 -20.65 -1.29 -1.40
CA SER A 87 -21.90 -0.56 -1.17
C SER A 87 -22.01 0.74 -1.98
N LYS A 88 -20.93 1.54 -2.05
CA LYS A 88 -20.99 2.88 -2.65
C LYS A 88 -20.69 2.91 -4.15
N ARG A 89 -19.97 1.93 -4.69
CA ARG A 89 -19.44 1.94 -6.05
C ARG A 89 -19.76 0.69 -6.85
N GLY A 90 -20.48 -0.27 -6.26
CA GLY A 90 -20.84 -1.53 -6.92
C GLY A 90 -19.62 -2.39 -7.24
N TRP A 91 -18.59 -2.36 -6.40
CA TRP A 91 -17.47 -3.29 -6.57
C TRP A 91 -17.92 -4.71 -6.26
N ALA A 92 -17.27 -5.70 -6.87
CA ALA A 92 -17.51 -7.09 -6.54
C ALA A 92 -17.08 -7.40 -5.11
N GLU A 93 -17.77 -8.32 -4.46
CA GLU A 93 -17.40 -8.80 -3.13
C GLU A 93 -15.97 -9.35 -3.14
N SER A 94 -15.23 -9.10 -2.06
CA SER A 94 -13.88 -9.59 -1.88
C SER A 94 -13.82 -10.55 -0.69
N ALA A 95 -13.52 -11.82 -0.97
CA ALA A 95 -13.25 -12.86 0.03
C ALA A 95 -11.74 -12.99 0.28
N LEU A 96 -11.07 -11.88 0.59
CA LEU A 96 -9.64 -11.87 0.83
C LEU A 96 -9.32 -12.38 2.23
N ASP A 97 -8.50 -13.42 2.32
CA ASP A 97 -7.95 -13.99 3.56
C ASP A 97 -6.48 -13.56 3.77
N VAL A 98 -5.85 -14.04 4.85
CA VAL A 98 -4.46 -13.70 5.20
C VAL A 98 -3.48 -14.16 4.13
N GLU A 99 -3.67 -15.36 3.57
CA GLU A 99 -2.79 -15.90 2.54
C GLU A 99 -2.86 -15.06 1.26
N ARG A 100 -4.07 -14.76 0.83
CA ARG A 100 -4.31 -13.91 -0.35
C ARG A 100 -3.83 -12.48 -0.13
N TYR A 101 -4.04 -11.92 1.06
CA TYR A 101 -3.49 -10.61 1.42
C TYR A 101 -1.96 -10.62 1.34
N GLY A 102 -1.33 -11.67 1.87
CA GLY A 102 0.12 -11.86 1.81
C GLY A 102 0.63 -11.87 0.38
N PHE A 103 -0.03 -12.63 -0.48
CA PHE A 103 0.34 -12.72 -1.89
C PHE A 103 0.17 -11.39 -2.64
N ASP A 104 -0.93 -10.69 -2.44
CA ASP A 104 -1.26 -9.49 -3.20
C ASP A 104 -0.54 -8.24 -2.67
N PHE A 105 -0.44 -8.06 -1.35
CA PHE A 105 -0.01 -6.80 -0.71
C PHE A 105 1.28 -6.92 0.10
N ALA A 106 1.56 -8.08 0.69
CA ALA A 106 2.72 -8.28 1.53
C ALA A 106 3.78 -9.21 0.90
N PHE A 107 3.69 -9.47 -0.41
CA PHE A 107 4.67 -10.27 -1.12
C PHE A 107 6.07 -9.68 -0.97
N ASP A 108 7.02 -10.50 -0.50
CA ASP A 108 8.35 -10.03 -0.11
C ASP A 108 9.11 -9.37 -1.28
N HIS A 109 9.67 -8.22 -1.00
CA HIS A 109 10.56 -7.50 -1.91
C HIS A 109 11.41 -6.52 -1.08
N PRO A 110 12.73 -6.42 -1.32
CA PRO A 110 13.63 -5.57 -0.53
C PRO A 110 13.23 -4.08 -0.47
N SER A 111 12.56 -3.58 -1.51
CA SER A 111 12.08 -2.18 -1.57
C SER A 111 10.67 -1.98 -1.05
N ALA A 112 9.94 -3.05 -0.68
CA ALA A 112 8.57 -2.90 -0.17
C ALA A 112 8.59 -2.33 1.26
N ARG A 113 7.74 -1.36 1.52
CA ARG A 113 7.52 -0.78 2.86
C ARG A 113 6.03 -0.59 3.07
N GLU A 114 5.58 -0.91 4.27
CA GLU A 114 4.26 -0.57 4.77
C GLU A 114 4.38 0.69 5.63
N VAL A 115 3.48 1.63 5.41
CA VAL A 115 3.33 2.81 6.27
C VAL A 115 1.99 2.69 6.97
N ALA A 116 2.00 2.40 8.27
CA ALA A 116 0.80 2.32 9.08
C ALA A 116 0.61 3.61 9.89
N PHE A 117 -0.66 4.03 10.00
CA PHE A 117 -1.09 5.13 10.85
C PHE A 117 -2.09 4.58 11.88
N ARG A 118 -1.81 4.76 13.17
CA ARG A 118 -2.65 4.32 14.28
C ARG A 118 -3.09 5.51 15.11
N ASP A 119 -4.35 5.52 15.51
CA ASP A 119 -4.80 6.48 16.51
C ASP A 119 -4.38 5.95 17.90
N PRO A 120 -3.59 6.71 18.68
CA PRO A 120 -3.21 6.29 20.04
C PRO A 120 -4.39 5.98 20.95
N ALA A 121 -5.55 6.59 20.68
CA ALA A 121 -6.77 6.30 21.42
C ALA A 121 -7.34 4.89 21.15
N ASP A 122 -7.04 4.31 20.00
CA ASP A 122 -7.48 2.95 19.60
C ASP A 122 -6.48 1.88 20.04
N ILE A 123 -5.28 2.27 20.45
CA ILE A 123 -4.27 1.36 21.00
C ILE A 123 -4.60 1.17 22.49
N GLY A 124 -5.43 0.18 22.81
CA GLY A 124 -5.60 -0.26 24.20
C GLY A 124 -4.24 -0.59 24.84
N PRO A 125 -4.13 -0.68 26.19
CA PRO A 125 -2.87 -0.96 26.84
C PRO A 125 -2.25 -2.23 26.24
N GLN A 126 -1.13 -2.06 25.54
CA GLN A 126 -0.37 -3.17 24.98
C GLN A 126 0.04 -4.07 26.15
N SER A 127 -0.45 -5.32 26.16
CA SER A 127 0.15 -6.33 27.00
C SER A 127 1.63 -6.39 26.60
N ALA A 128 2.48 -5.92 27.51
CA ALA A 128 3.93 -5.95 27.34
C ALA A 128 4.33 -7.37 26.93
N GLY A 129 4.77 -7.51 25.67
CA GLY A 129 5.20 -8.79 25.14
C GLY A 129 6.28 -9.37 26.02
N GLN A 130 6.04 -10.55 26.53
CA GLN A 130 7.03 -11.36 27.19
C GLN A 130 8.19 -11.60 26.21
N PRO A 131 9.43 -11.30 26.57
CA PRO A 131 10.59 -11.69 25.78
C PRO A 131 10.74 -13.23 25.81
N PRO A 132 11.38 -13.80 24.76
CA PRO A 132 11.56 -15.25 24.63
C PRO A 132 12.40 -15.85 25.74
#